data_8d05e76931ed1ebc55e2714023ac5342
#
_entry.id   8d05e76931ed1ebc55e2714023ac5342
#
_cell.length_a   1.000
_cell.length_b   1.000
_cell.length_c   1.000
_cell.angle_alpha   90.00
_cell.angle_beta   90.00
_cell.angle_gamma   90.00
#
_symmetry.space_group_name_H-M   'P 1'
#
loop_
_entity.id
_entity.type
_entity.pdbx_description
1 polymer ?
#
loop_
_entity_poly.entity_id
_entity_poly.type
_entity_poly.pdbx_seq_one_letter_code
_entity_poly.pdbx_strand_id
1 'polypeptide(L)'
;ELMPTMDEGAFAVTASFRSGTKLEAIEEKTVFLEEMMAADPDIDHYSYQISGDDAVVTAYLTEETELTTNEAIEKYSRALANLTDMDISIAASGASMTSMMTGGLEIDLEGRNLQDLKDASRQVQEMLRQIPGVLQVSSSIADASTQARIVVDPVKSMAVGLAPVQVAGEMYNALSGNEAATLTKSGQEYAVRVEYPEAEFHDMNALLNMTLATAYNTQVPLSELATVEYTDAPVTLTRVDGIYQA
;
A
#
# COMPACT_ATOMS: atom_id res chain seq x y z
N GLU A 1 -31.48 -4.97 -21.78
CA GLU A 1 -30.89 -5.03 -20.45
C GLU A 1 -31.49 -6.20 -19.69
N LEU A 2 -30.66 -7.20 -19.35
CA LEU A 2 -31.12 -8.48 -18.80
C LEU A 2 -31.20 -8.51 -17.27
N MET A 3 -30.66 -7.50 -16.58
CA MET A 3 -30.78 -7.30 -15.13
C MET A 3 -30.80 -5.80 -14.82
N PRO A 4 -31.73 -5.32 -13.99
CA PRO A 4 -31.63 -3.98 -13.44
C PRO A 4 -30.39 -3.91 -12.55
N THR A 5 -29.60 -2.87 -12.70
CA THR A 5 -28.53 -2.55 -11.75
C THR A 5 -29.20 -2.19 -10.43
N MET A 6 -29.05 -3.04 -9.41
CA MET A 6 -29.47 -2.67 -8.06
C MET A 6 -28.42 -1.69 -7.54
N ASP A 7 -28.86 -0.48 -7.25
CA ASP A 7 -28.06 0.49 -6.49
C ASP A 7 -28.08 0.04 -5.04
N GLU A 8 -26.94 -0.38 -4.51
CA GLU A 8 -26.81 -0.86 -3.12
C GLU A 8 -26.69 0.29 -2.11
N GLY A 9 -26.67 1.55 -2.59
CA GLY A 9 -26.59 2.72 -1.73
C GLY A 9 -25.26 2.80 -0.95
N ALA A 10 -24.20 2.17 -1.43
CA ALA A 10 -22.92 2.12 -0.71
C ALA A 10 -21.73 2.45 -1.62
N PHE A 11 -20.80 3.25 -1.12
CA PHE A 11 -19.55 3.55 -1.81
C PHE A 11 -18.37 3.57 -0.84
N ALA A 12 -17.17 3.33 -1.36
CA ALA A 12 -15.92 3.37 -0.60
C ALA A 12 -15.02 4.48 -1.12
N VAL A 13 -14.48 5.26 -0.20
CA VAL A 13 -13.40 6.23 -0.43
C VAL A 13 -12.13 5.60 0.10
N THR A 14 -11.19 5.32 -0.78
CA THR A 14 -9.87 4.78 -0.43
C THR A 14 -8.83 5.88 -0.58
N ALA A 15 -8.12 6.20 0.49
CA ALA A 15 -6.98 7.09 0.49
C ALA A 15 -5.71 6.25 0.61
N SER A 16 -4.91 6.22 -0.45
CA SER A 16 -3.66 5.46 -0.52
C SER A 16 -2.46 6.36 -0.27
N PHE A 17 -1.57 5.90 0.58
CA PHE A 17 -0.35 6.60 0.97
C PHE A 17 0.89 5.88 0.43
N ARG A 18 2.02 6.55 0.52
CA ARG A 18 3.29 5.92 0.17
C ARG A 18 3.61 4.79 1.14
N SER A 19 4.13 3.69 0.60
CA SER A 19 4.50 2.52 1.41
C SER A 19 5.46 2.88 2.55
N GLY A 20 5.13 2.40 3.76
CA GLY A 20 5.85 2.72 4.98
C GLY A 20 5.41 4.00 5.68
N THR A 21 4.31 4.61 5.28
CA THR A 21 3.70 5.71 6.04
C THR A 21 3.22 5.18 7.40
N LYS A 22 3.54 5.90 8.48
CA LYS A 22 3.13 5.49 9.82
C LYS A 22 1.62 5.56 9.99
N LEU A 23 1.06 4.60 10.73
CA LEU A 23 -0.37 4.50 11.01
C LEU A 23 -0.96 5.81 11.56
N GLU A 24 -0.25 6.42 12.54
CA GLU A 24 -0.71 7.68 13.15
C GLU A 24 -0.74 8.84 12.14
N ALA A 25 0.18 8.84 11.18
CA ALA A 25 0.22 9.86 10.13
C ALA A 25 -0.91 9.65 9.10
N ILE A 26 -1.28 8.39 8.81
CA ILE A 26 -2.44 8.07 7.98
C ILE A 26 -3.71 8.52 8.68
N GLU A 27 -3.88 8.17 9.96
CA GLU A 27 -5.04 8.55 10.76
C GLU A 27 -5.21 10.08 10.83
N GLU A 28 -4.13 10.81 11.17
CA GLU A 28 -4.15 12.28 11.24
C GLU A 28 -4.56 12.92 9.91
N LYS A 29 -4.07 12.36 8.79
CA LYS A 29 -4.35 12.89 7.46
C LYS A 29 -5.72 12.50 6.91
N THR A 30 -6.39 11.50 7.46
CA THR A 30 -7.67 10.99 6.94
C THR A 30 -8.85 11.22 7.87
N VAL A 31 -8.65 11.75 9.08
CA VAL A 31 -9.73 12.06 10.03
C VAL A 31 -10.80 12.97 9.42
N PHE A 32 -10.41 13.89 8.50
CA PHE A 32 -11.36 14.76 7.82
C PHE A 32 -12.36 13.99 6.94
N LEU A 33 -12.02 12.79 6.45
CA LEU A 33 -12.95 11.95 5.69
C LEU A 33 -14.09 11.46 6.59
N GLU A 34 -13.78 11.07 7.83
CA GLU A 34 -14.79 10.70 8.82
C GLU A 34 -15.69 11.88 9.16
N GLU A 35 -15.08 13.06 9.40
CA GLU A 35 -15.82 14.29 9.69
C GLU A 35 -16.75 14.69 8.52
N MET A 36 -16.27 14.50 7.29
CA MET A 36 -17.05 14.78 6.07
C MET A 36 -18.25 13.83 5.96
N MET A 37 -18.05 12.51 6.21
CA MET A 37 -19.14 11.54 6.18
C MET A 37 -20.14 11.76 7.32
N ALA A 38 -19.64 12.04 8.53
CA ALA A 38 -20.48 12.28 9.69
C ALA A 38 -21.33 13.56 9.57
N ALA A 39 -20.87 14.55 8.83
CA ALA A 39 -21.58 15.81 8.61
C ALA A 39 -22.61 15.76 7.47
N ASP A 40 -22.56 14.73 6.63
CA ASP A 40 -23.43 14.62 5.46
C ASP A 40 -24.77 13.97 5.82
N PRO A 41 -25.92 14.66 5.66
CA PRO A 41 -27.23 14.12 5.97
C PRO A 41 -27.67 12.98 5.05
N ASP A 42 -27.02 12.83 3.88
CA ASP A 42 -27.31 11.76 2.94
C ASP A 42 -26.64 10.42 3.34
N ILE A 43 -25.77 10.42 4.36
CA ILE A 43 -25.09 9.24 4.90
C ILE A 43 -25.80 8.73 6.15
N ASP A 44 -26.24 7.48 6.14
CA ASP A 44 -26.84 6.81 7.29
C ASP A 44 -25.77 6.36 8.30
N HIS A 45 -24.77 5.65 7.81
CA HIS A 45 -23.62 5.24 8.60
C HIS A 45 -22.39 5.02 7.72
N TYR A 46 -21.22 4.99 8.35
CA TYR A 46 -19.97 4.69 7.67
C TYR A 46 -19.08 3.79 8.53
N SER A 47 -18.16 3.10 7.88
CA SER A 47 -17.07 2.37 8.52
C SER A 47 -15.74 2.94 8.06
N TYR A 48 -14.80 3.09 9.00
CA TYR A 48 -13.44 3.53 8.70
C TYR A 48 -12.46 2.41 9.07
N GLN A 49 -11.56 2.10 8.15
CA GLN A 49 -10.55 1.04 8.34
C GLN A 49 -9.22 1.49 7.72
N ILE A 50 -8.12 1.31 8.46
CA ILE A 50 -6.77 1.42 7.91
C ILE A 50 -6.22 0.01 7.74
N SER A 51 -5.68 -0.28 6.57
CA SER A 51 -5.06 -1.57 6.25
C SER A 51 -3.81 -1.34 5.41
N GLY A 52 -2.63 -1.62 5.98
CA GLY A 52 -1.36 -1.31 5.33
C GLY A 52 -1.19 0.18 5.11
N ASP A 53 -1.02 0.58 3.87
CA ASP A 53 -0.82 1.98 3.47
C ASP A 53 -2.13 2.66 3.00
N ASP A 54 -3.28 1.97 3.14
CA ASP A 54 -4.59 2.45 2.69
C ASP A 54 -5.51 2.75 3.88
N ALA A 55 -6.19 3.89 3.82
CA ALA A 55 -7.34 4.20 4.66
C ALA A 55 -8.61 4.13 3.82
N VAL A 56 -9.57 3.31 4.24
CA VAL A 56 -10.82 3.08 3.52
C VAL A 56 -12.00 3.53 4.38
N VAL A 57 -12.79 4.44 3.85
CA VAL A 57 -14.08 4.83 4.42
C VAL A 57 -15.17 4.26 3.53
N THR A 58 -15.95 3.32 4.04
CA THR A 58 -17.15 2.81 3.35
C THR A 58 -18.36 3.51 3.93
N ALA A 59 -19.07 4.23 3.09
CA ALA A 59 -20.26 4.98 3.46
C ALA A 59 -21.51 4.35 2.85
N TYR A 60 -22.60 4.39 3.61
CA TYR A 60 -23.91 3.87 3.23
C TYR A 60 -24.89 5.03 3.18
N LEU A 61 -25.56 5.18 2.04
CA LEU A 61 -26.56 6.21 1.83
C LEU A 61 -27.83 5.90 2.63
N THR A 62 -28.49 6.94 3.11
CA THR A 62 -29.79 6.80 3.79
C THR A 62 -30.88 6.39 2.79
N GLU A 63 -31.85 5.59 3.22
CA GLU A 63 -32.99 5.20 2.39
C GLU A 63 -33.88 6.38 1.96
N GLU A 64 -33.77 7.52 2.66
CA GLU A 64 -34.55 8.72 2.39
C GLU A 64 -33.91 9.65 1.35
N THR A 65 -32.63 9.41 0.98
CA THR A 65 -31.94 10.25 0.00
C THR A 65 -32.42 10.00 -1.42
N GLU A 66 -32.50 11.07 -2.21
CA GLU A 66 -32.77 10.99 -3.65
C GLU A 66 -31.48 10.75 -4.47
N LEU A 67 -30.30 10.75 -3.82
CA LEU A 67 -29.02 10.55 -4.48
C LEU A 67 -28.79 9.07 -4.81
N THR A 68 -28.41 8.81 -6.02
CA THR A 68 -27.87 7.51 -6.42
C THR A 68 -26.41 7.36 -5.96
N THR A 69 -25.94 6.12 -5.82
CA THR A 69 -24.52 5.86 -5.49
C THR A 69 -23.56 6.58 -6.43
N ASN A 70 -23.87 6.63 -7.73
CA ASN A 70 -23.02 7.32 -8.73
C ASN A 70 -22.99 8.84 -8.51
N GLU A 71 -24.10 9.47 -8.18
CA GLU A 71 -24.14 10.89 -7.87
C GLU A 71 -23.39 11.22 -6.57
N ALA A 72 -23.46 10.32 -5.57
CA ALA A 72 -22.66 10.45 -4.36
C ALA A 72 -21.16 10.34 -4.67
N ILE A 73 -20.74 9.35 -5.48
CA ILE A 73 -19.34 9.21 -5.94
C ILE A 73 -18.89 10.48 -6.64
N GLU A 74 -19.70 11.06 -7.53
CA GLU A 74 -19.37 12.29 -8.23
C GLU A 74 -19.26 13.50 -7.27
N LYS A 75 -20.18 13.61 -6.29
CA LYS A 75 -20.16 14.64 -5.23
C LYS A 75 -18.83 14.59 -4.46
N TYR A 76 -18.44 13.41 -3.98
CA TYR A 76 -17.23 13.24 -3.20
C TYR A 76 -15.96 13.34 -4.05
N SER A 77 -15.97 12.85 -5.29
CA SER A 77 -14.83 13.00 -6.22
C SER A 77 -14.50 14.45 -6.50
N ARG A 78 -15.51 15.29 -6.66
CA ARG A 78 -15.31 16.75 -6.84
C ARG A 78 -14.80 17.42 -5.56
N ALA A 79 -15.30 17.01 -4.40
CA ALA A 79 -14.89 17.57 -3.11
C ALA A 79 -13.42 17.24 -2.79
N LEU A 80 -12.98 16.04 -3.16
CA LEU A 80 -11.65 15.52 -2.85
C LEU A 80 -10.61 15.72 -3.96
N ALA A 81 -11.01 16.24 -5.13
CA ALA A 81 -10.15 16.40 -6.31
C ALA A 81 -8.89 17.30 -6.10
N ASN A 82 -8.90 18.17 -5.09
CA ASN A 82 -7.79 19.09 -4.82
C ASN A 82 -6.76 18.55 -3.83
N LEU A 83 -6.95 17.33 -3.32
CA LEU A 83 -5.99 16.72 -2.39
C LEU A 83 -4.82 16.14 -3.19
N THR A 84 -3.61 16.54 -2.84
CA THR A 84 -2.37 16.16 -3.54
C THR A 84 -1.43 15.32 -2.69
N ASP A 85 -1.73 15.19 -1.38
CA ASP A 85 -0.86 14.52 -0.41
C ASP A 85 -1.09 13.01 -0.34
N MET A 86 -2.15 12.52 -0.97
CA MET A 86 -2.56 11.13 -1.01
C MET A 86 -3.29 10.83 -2.32
N ASP A 87 -3.27 9.59 -2.75
CA ASP A 87 -4.07 9.14 -3.88
C ASP A 87 -5.46 8.71 -3.41
N ILE A 88 -6.51 9.39 -3.90
CA ILE A 88 -7.89 9.09 -3.51
C ILE A 88 -8.60 8.37 -4.65
N SER A 89 -9.19 7.24 -4.31
CA SER A 89 -10.06 6.44 -5.18
C SER A 89 -11.45 6.34 -4.57
N ILE A 90 -12.49 6.54 -5.37
CA ILE A 90 -13.87 6.39 -4.93
C ILE A 90 -14.58 5.43 -5.88
N ALA A 91 -15.18 4.40 -5.30
CA ALA A 91 -15.88 3.36 -6.05
C ALA A 91 -17.16 2.92 -5.33
N ALA A 92 -18.14 2.42 -6.08
CA ALA A 92 -19.30 1.78 -5.49
C ALA A 92 -18.86 0.57 -4.66
N SER A 93 -19.40 0.45 -3.44
CA SER A 93 -19.12 -0.65 -2.53
C SER A 93 -20.26 -1.64 -2.65
N GLY A 94 -19.95 -2.88 -3.04
CA GLY A 94 -20.90 -3.98 -3.13
C GLY A 94 -20.31 -5.14 -3.91
N ALA A 95 -20.67 -6.37 -3.52
CA ALA A 95 -20.25 -7.61 -4.16
C ALA A 95 -21.00 -7.89 -5.48
N SER A 96 -21.63 -6.88 -6.09
CA SER A 96 -22.41 -7.07 -7.29
C SER A 96 -21.49 -7.19 -8.51
N MET A 97 -21.83 -8.12 -9.40
CA MET A 97 -21.21 -8.20 -10.74
C MET A 97 -21.26 -6.86 -11.48
N THR A 98 -22.06 -5.92 -11.01
CA THR A 98 -22.23 -4.57 -11.55
C THR A 98 -20.99 -3.70 -11.26
N SER A 99 -20.28 -3.88 -10.14
CA SER A 99 -19.05 -3.16 -9.87
C SER A 99 -17.91 -3.56 -10.83
N MET A 100 -17.96 -4.80 -11.34
CA MET A 100 -17.09 -5.25 -12.44
C MET A 100 -17.54 -4.70 -13.82
N MET A 101 -18.81 -4.32 -13.98
CA MET A 101 -19.34 -3.81 -15.25
C MET A 101 -19.45 -2.27 -15.31
N THR A 102 -19.43 -1.58 -14.18
CA THR A 102 -19.26 -0.12 -14.08
C THR A 102 -17.79 0.29 -13.92
N GLY A 103 -16.90 -0.68 -13.99
CA GLY A 103 -15.46 -0.47 -14.06
C GLY A 103 -15.14 0.52 -15.18
N GLY A 104 -14.30 1.48 -14.88
CA GLY A 104 -13.87 2.49 -15.82
C GLY A 104 -13.30 1.90 -17.12
N LEU A 105 -12.90 2.73 -18.03
CA LEU A 105 -12.18 2.32 -19.23
C LEU A 105 -10.84 1.71 -18.81
N GLU A 106 -10.67 0.43 -19.11
CA GLU A 106 -9.39 -0.28 -18.96
C GLU A 106 -8.62 -0.19 -20.28
N ILE A 107 -7.37 0.23 -20.20
CA ILE A 107 -6.48 0.37 -21.34
C ILE A 107 -5.25 -0.47 -21.08
N ASP A 108 -5.10 -1.56 -21.81
CA ASP A 108 -3.93 -2.41 -21.73
C ASP A 108 -2.80 -1.85 -22.59
N LEU A 109 -1.67 -1.55 -21.95
CA LEU A 109 -0.44 -1.19 -22.63
C LEU A 109 0.51 -2.39 -22.60
N GLU A 110 1.04 -2.74 -23.77
CA GLU A 110 1.97 -3.87 -23.91
C GLU A 110 3.34 -3.40 -24.41
N GLY A 111 4.39 -3.94 -23.82
CA GLY A 111 5.76 -3.59 -24.21
C GLY A 111 6.79 -4.64 -23.84
N ARG A 112 7.84 -4.75 -24.63
CA ARG A 112 8.98 -5.65 -24.36
C ARG A 112 9.99 -5.06 -23.39
N ASN A 113 10.03 -3.74 -23.28
CA ASN A 113 10.90 -2.99 -22.39
C ASN A 113 10.06 -2.33 -21.31
N LEU A 114 10.37 -2.62 -20.05
CA LEU A 114 9.64 -2.07 -18.91
C LEU A 114 9.76 -0.54 -18.81
N GLN A 115 10.94 0.03 -19.15
CA GLN A 115 11.15 1.46 -19.07
C GLN A 115 10.31 2.21 -20.11
N ASP A 116 10.30 1.73 -21.36
CA ASP A 116 9.51 2.32 -22.43
C ASP A 116 8.00 2.23 -22.10
N LEU A 117 7.58 1.12 -21.48
CA LEU A 117 6.20 0.91 -21.05
C LEU A 117 5.80 1.87 -19.92
N LYS A 118 6.68 2.11 -18.94
CA LYS A 118 6.47 3.11 -17.88
C LYS A 118 6.31 4.52 -18.44
N ASP A 119 7.15 4.88 -19.39
CA ASP A 119 7.11 6.20 -20.00
C ASP A 119 5.84 6.39 -20.87
N ALA A 120 5.43 5.35 -21.59
CA ALA A 120 4.18 5.34 -22.37
C ALA A 120 2.96 5.42 -21.43
N SER A 121 2.94 4.63 -20.35
CA SER A 121 1.86 4.65 -19.36
C SER A 121 1.68 6.05 -18.75
N ARG A 122 2.80 6.71 -18.38
CA ARG A 122 2.76 8.07 -17.83
C ARG A 122 2.19 9.08 -18.83
N GLN A 123 2.57 8.99 -20.11
CA GLN A 123 2.03 9.86 -21.16
C GLN A 123 0.53 9.63 -21.38
N VAL A 124 0.09 8.36 -21.39
CA VAL A 124 -1.33 8.02 -21.55
C VAL A 124 -2.14 8.55 -20.37
N GLN A 125 -1.66 8.36 -19.12
CA GLN A 125 -2.31 8.93 -17.94
C GLN A 125 -2.47 10.45 -18.05
N GLU A 126 -1.42 11.15 -18.49
CA GLU A 126 -1.44 12.61 -18.59
C GLU A 126 -2.44 13.08 -19.67
N MET A 127 -2.53 12.36 -20.79
CA MET A 127 -3.54 12.63 -21.83
C MET A 127 -4.96 12.36 -21.32
N LEU A 128 -5.19 11.25 -20.60
CA LEU A 128 -6.50 10.89 -20.08
C LEU A 128 -7.01 11.89 -19.03
N ARG A 129 -6.12 12.39 -18.16
CA ARG A 129 -6.48 13.42 -17.16
C ARG A 129 -6.97 14.74 -17.77
N GLN A 130 -6.64 15.01 -19.04
CA GLN A 130 -7.09 16.22 -19.76
C GLN A 130 -8.49 16.06 -20.38
N ILE A 131 -9.04 14.85 -20.40
CA ILE A 131 -10.34 14.58 -21.02
C ILE A 131 -11.46 14.96 -20.03
N PRO A 132 -12.40 15.85 -20.41
CA PRO A 132 -13.54 16.18 -19.57
C PRO A 132 -14.38 14.93 -19.26
N GLY A 133 -14.70 14.70 -17.99
CA GLY A 133 -15.46 13.53 -17.53
C GLY A 133 -14.61 12.36 -17.04
N VAL A 134 -13.28 12.41 -17.19
CA VAL A 134 -12.37 11.47 -16.54
C VAL A 134 -12.14 11.96 -15.12
N LEU A 135 -12.60 11.19 -14.13
CA LEU A 135 -12.51 11.54 -12.70
C LEU A 135 -11.17 11.09 -12.11
N GLN A 136 -10.69 9.91 -12.51
CA GLN A 136 -9.47 9.31 -12.00
C GLN A 136 -8.78 8.50 -13.09
N VAL A 137 -7.44 8.49 -13.04
CA VAL A 137 -6.60 7.65 -13.91
C VAL A 137 -5.54 7.01 -13.02
N SER A 138 -5.53 5.68 -12.95
CA SER A 138 -4.52 4.88 -12.26
C SER A 138 -3.74 4.01 -13.25
N SER A 139 -2.58 3.51 -12.85
CA SER A 139 -1.79 2.59 -13.66
C SER A 139 -1.09 1.58 -12.76
N SER A 140 -1.14 0.32 -13.15
CA SER A 140 -0.52 -0.80 -12.41
C SER A 140 1.01 -0.71 -12.27
N ILE A 141 1.69 0.07 -13.13
CA ILE A 141 3.16 0.19 -13.14
C ILE A 141 3.67 1.60 -12.83
N ALA A 142 2.81 2.63 -12.81
CA ALA A 142 3.23 4.01 -12.53
C ALA A 142 3.46 4.25 -11.04
N ASP A 143 2.77 3.51 -10.19
CA ASP A 143 2.85 3.63 -8.73
C ASP A 143 4.01 2.78 -8.20
N ALA A 144 5.23 3.12 -8.65
CA ALA A 144 6.43 2.52 -8.11
C ALA A 144 6.66 3.04 -6.69
N SER A 145 6.54 2.18 -5.70
CA SER A 145 6.97 2.52 -4.35
C SER A 145 8.51 2.54 -4.29
N THR A 146 9.07 3.56 -3.66
CA THR A 146 10.51 3.58 -3.39
C THR A 146 10.82 2.49 -2.36
N GLN A 147 11.60 1.50 -2.77
CA GLN A 147 12.04 0.42 -1.90
C GLN A 147 13.47 0.66 -1.44
N ALA A 148 13.72 0.45 -0.16
CA ALA A 148 15.07 0.40 0.39
C ALA A 148 15.61 -1.04 0.25
N ARG A 149 16.60 -1.21 -0.60
CA ARG A 149 17.30 -2.48 -0.80
C ARG A 149 18.59 -2.48 0.00
N ILE A 150 18.71 -3.39 0.94
CA ILE A 150 19.95 -3.55 1.71
C ILE A 150 20.81 -4.59 1.01
N VAL A 151 22.01 -4.17 0.60
CA VAL A 151 22.97 -4.99 -0.11
C VAL A 151 24.14 -5.30 0.81
N VAL A 152 24.26 -6.56 1.23
CA VAL A 152 25.36 -7.05 2.07
C VAL A 152 26.62 -7.24 1.23
N ASP A 153 27.73 -6.65 1.64
CA ASP A 153 29.04 -6.87 1.01
C ASP A 153 29.60 -8.24 1.45
N PRO A 154 29.73 -9.21 0.52
CA PRO A 154 30.17 -10.55 0.89
C PRO A 154 31.64 -10.58 1.35
N VAL A 155 32.48 -9.68 0.88
CA VAL A 155 33.91 -9.64 1.26
C VAL A 155 34.03 -9.14 2.70
N LYS A 156 33.33 -8.06 3.04
CA LYS A 156 33.35 -7.49 4.39
C LYS A 156 32.70 -8.42 5.40
N SER A 157 31.55 -9.01 5.08
CA SER A 157 30.84 -9.90 6.00
C SER A 157 31.64 -11.18 6.27
N MET A 158 32.26 -11.77 5.25
CA MET A 158 33.11 -12.95 5.43
C MET A 158 34.41 -12.64 6.18
N ALA A 159 34.96 -11.43 6.06
CA ALA A 159 36.15 -11.02 6.81
C ALA A 159 35.91 -10.99 8.33
N VAL A 160 34.69 -10.77 8.78
CA VAL A 160 34.32 -10.83 10.21
C VAL A 160 33.68 -12.18 10.61
N GLY A 161 33.75 -13.17 9.70
CA GLY A 161 33.25 -14.52 9.94
C GLY A 161 31.74 -14.68 9.84
N LEU A 162 31.03 -13.75 9.18
CA LEU A 162 29.60 -13.80 8.92
C LEU A 162 29.31 -14.08 7.44
N ALA A 163 28.58 -15.13 7.14
CA ALA A 163 28.07 -15.31 5.78
C ALA A 163 26.97 -14.26 5.47
N PRO A 164 26.84 -13.77 4.22
CA PRO A 164 25.81 -12.79 3.87
C PRO A 164 24.38 -13.22 4.25
N VAL A 165 24.07 -14.52 4.14
CA VAL A 165 22.78 -15.08 4.54
C VAL A 165 22.52 -14.98 6.04
N GLN A 166 23.56 -15.05 6.88
CA GLN A 166 23.42 -14.87 8.33
C GLN A 166 23.13 -13.41 8.67
N VAL A 167 23.81 -12.47 8.01
CA VAL A 167 23.51 -11.03 8.16
C VAL A 167 22.06 -10.73 7.78
N ALA A 168 21.59 -11.25 6.64
CA ALA A 168 20.20 -11.08 6.20
C ALA A 168 19.21 -11.73 7.17
N GLY A 169 19.54 -12.90 7.72
CA GLY A 169 18.70 -13.60 8.72
C GLY A 169 18.55 -12.81 10.01
N GLU A 170 19.65 -12.26 10.55
CA GLU A 170 19.61 -11.43 11.75
C GLU A 170 18.80 -10.14 11.54
N MET A 171 18.93 -9.51 10.38
CA MET A 171 18.12 -8.35 10.01
C MET A 171 16.63 -8.71 9.92
N TYR A 172 16.33 -9.83 9.27
CA TYR A 172 14.93 -10.30 9.16
C TYR A 172 14.34 -10.55 10.56
N ASN A 173 15.07 -11.23 11.44
CA ASN A 173 14.65 -11.50 12.81
C ASN A 173 14.46 -10.20 13.63
N ALA A 174 15.32 -9.21 13.41
CA ALA A 174 15.22 -7.93 14.09
C ALA A 174 13.98 -7.14 13.68
N LEU A 175 13.61 -7.17 12.39
CA LEU A 175 12.47 -6.43 11.86
C LEU A 175 11.14 -7.17 12.02
N SER A 176 11.16 -8.50 11.84
CA SER A 176 9.92 -9.30 11.82
C SER A 176 9.64 -9.97 13.16
N GLY A 177 10.60 -9.95 14.10
CA GLY A 177 10.55 -10.78 15.30
C GLY A 177 10.75 -12.26 15.00
N ASN A 178 10.93 -13.05 16.06
CA ASN A 178 11.11 -14.49 15.96
C ASN A 178 10.16 -15.23 16.92
N GLU A 179 9.55 -16.31 16.45
CA GLU A 179 8.79 -17.22 17.31
C GLU A 179 9.77 -18.09 18.11
N ALA A 180 9.95 -17.74 19.39
CA ALA A 180 10.97 -18.36 20.25
C ALA A 180 10.48 -19.66 20.90
N ALA A 181 9.19 -19.80 21.15
CA ALA A 181 8.60 -20.97 21.82
C ALA A 181 7.09 -21.02 21.60
N THR A 182 6.51 -22.20 21.86
CA THR A 182 5.06 -22.37 21.98
C THR A 182 4.73 -22.75 23.43
N LEU A 183 3.85 -21.99 24.06
CA LEU A 183 3.36 -22.24 25.40
C LEU A 183 1.99 -22.91 25.36
N THR A 184 1.87 -24.10 25.93
CA THR A 184 0.58 -24.78 26.10
C THR A 184 -0.03 -24.43 27.45
N LYS A 185 -1.20 -23.79 27.45
CA LYS A 185 -1.94 -23.45 28.65
C LYS A 185 -3.40 -23.88 28.49
N SER A 186 -3.90 -24.68 29.43
CA SER A 186 -5.30 -25.19 29.44
C SER A 186 -5.72 -25.92 28.16
N GLY A 187 -4.77 -26.62 27.49
CA GLY A 187 -5.03 -27.33 26.24
C GLY A 187 -5.01 -26.45 24.98
N GLN A 188 -4.71 -25.16 25.11
CA GLN A 188 -4.48 -24.24 23.98
C GLN A 188 -3.01 -23.90 23.86
N GLU A 189 -2.54 -23.81 22.61
CA GLU A 189 -1.18 -23.42 22.27
C GLU A 189 -1.11 -21.93 21.96
N TYR A 190 -0.12 -21.27 22.57
CA TYR A 190 0.18 -19.85 22.38
C TYR A 190 1.60 -19.71 21.85
N ALA A 191 1.76 -19.10 20.68
CA ALA A 191 3.07 -18.76 20.14
C ALA A 191 3.68 -17.61 20.98
N VAL A 192 4.91 -17.80 21.44
CA VAL A 192 5.69 -16.76 22.12
C VAL A 192 6.60 -16.12 21.10
N ARG A 193 6.29 -14.89 20.69
CA ARG A 193 7.08 -14.09 19.76
C ARG A 193 7.99 -13.14 20.54
N VAL A 194 9.25 -13.10 20.13
CA VAL A 194 10.25 -12.15 20.64
C VAL A 194 10.57 -11.17 19.53
N GLU A 195 10.40 -9.91 19.83
CA GLU A 195 10.69 -8.81 18.88
C GLU A 195 11.36 -7.66 19.62
N TYR A 196 12.09 -6.83 18.88
CA TYR A 196 12.62 -5.59 19.41
C TYR A 196 11.49 -4.60 19.65
N PRO A 197 11.66 -3.67 20.62
CA PRO A 197 10.69 -2.57 20.77
C PRO A 197 10.55 -1.80 19.44
N GLU A 198 9.32 -1.42 19.10
CA GLU A 198 9.02 -0.70 17.86
C GLU A 198 9.85 0.59 17.69
N ALA A 199 10.18 1.25 18.80
CA ALA A 199 11.02 2.45 18.81
C ALA A 199 12.51 2.19 18.48
N GLU A 200 12.97 0.93 18.49
CA GLU A 200 14.40 0.61 18.28
C GLU A 200 14.81 0.85 16.82
N PHE A 201 13.97 0.46 15.86
CA PHE A 201 14.25 0.56 14.42
C PHE A 201 13.26 1.51 13.73
N HIS A 202 13.11 2.70 14.29
CA HIS A 202 12.17 3.72 13.80
C HIS A 202 12.59 4.36 12.47
N ASP A 203 13.86 4.22 12.07
CA ASP A 203 14.38 4.70 10.79
C ASP A 203 15.51 3.79 10.24
N MET A 204 15.91 4.04 9.00
CA MET A 204 16.96 3.30 8.31
C MET A 204 18.33 3.45 9.01
N ASN A 205 18.60 4.59 9.63
CA ASN A 205 19.86 4.81 10.34
C ASN A 205 19.93 3.96 11.62
N ALA A 206 18.82 3.86 12.35
CA ALA A 206 18.71 3.00 13.52
C ALA A 206 18.97 1.53 13.12
N LEU A 207 18.40 1.08 12.00
CA LEU A 207 18.64 -0.27 11.47
C LEU A 207 20.10 -0.48 11.06
N LEU A 208 20.73 0.48 10.38
CA LEU A 208 22.13 0.38 9.97
C LEU A 208 23.11 0.41 11.15
N ASN A 209 22.71 0.99 12.28
CA ASN A 209 23.49 0.99 13.53
C ASN A 209 23.29 -0.28 14.36
N MET A 210 22.36 -1.17 13.95
CA MET A 210 22.20 -2.47 14.58
C MET A 210 23.53 -3.23 14.60
N THR A 211 23.91 -3.78 15.75
CA THR A 211 25.16 -4.52 15.91
C THR A 211 24.93 -6.02 15.74
N LEU A 212 25.80 -6.65 14.98
CA LEU A 212 25.81 -8.09 14.73
C LEU A 212 26.97 -8.75 15.47
N ALA A 213 26.68 -9.88 16.14
CA ALA A 213 27.73 -10.67 16.78
C ALA A 213 28.52 -11.45 15.72
N THR A 214 29.82 -11.26 15.68
CA THR A 214 30.73 -11.95 14.76
C THR A 214 31.16 -13.33 15.30
N ALA A 215 31.72 -14.17 14.43
CA ALA A 215 32.30 -15.45 14.82
C ALA A 215 33.46 -15.30 15.83
N TYR A 216 34.03 -14.11 15.93
CA TYR A 216 35.14 -13.79 16.86
C TYR A 216 34.68 -13.17 18.18
N ASN A 217 33.38 -13.25 18.47
CA ASN A 217 32.75 -12.70 19.68
C ASN A 217 32.92 -11.18 19.82
N THR A 218 33.04 -10.47 18.70
CA THR A 218 33.03 -9.01 18.59
C THR A 218 31.71 -8.56 17.99
N GLN A 219 31.33 -7.30 18.21
CA GLN A 219 30.16 -6.72 17.61
C GLN A 219 30.57 -5.74 16.51
N VAL A 220 29.87 -5.82 15.37
CA VAL A 220 30.09 -4.97 14.19
C VAL A 220 28.76 -4.38 13.76
N PRO A 221 28.68 -3.05 13.53
CA PRO A 221 27.45 -2.44 13.05
C PRO A 221 27.16 -2.87 11.61
N LEU A 222 25.87 -3.00 11.29
CA LEU A 222 25.41 -3.40 9.95
C LEU A 222 25.94 -2.46 8.86
N SER A 223 26.08 -1.16 9.15
CA SER A 223 26.62 -0.14 8.24
C SER A 223 28.04 -0.43 7.71
N GLU A 224 28.83 -1.22 8.43
CA GLU A 224 30.14 -1.65 7.94
C GLU A 224 30.05 -2.82 6.95
N LEU A 225 28.96 -3.60 7.01
CA LEU A 225 28.78 -4.83 6.26
C LEU A 225 27.84 -4.69 5.08
N ALA A 226 26.97 -3.68 5.08
CA ALA A 226 25.93 -3.49 4.08
C ALA A 226 25.78 -2.03 3.66
N THR A 227 25.22 -1.83 2.48
CA THR A 227 24.83 -0.52 1.93
C THR A 227 23.36 -0.51 1.61
N VAL A 228 22.72 0.67 1.69
CA VAL A 228 21.33 0.86 1.31
C VAL A 228 21.27 1.50 -0.07
N GLU A 229 20.54 0.86 -0.96
CA GLU A 229 20.20 1.36 -2.29
C GLU A 229 18.70 1.66 -2.33
N TYR A 230 18.33 2.87 -2.70
CA TYR A 230 16.93 3.20 -2.94
C TYR A 230 16.63 2.98 -4.42
N THR A 231 15.58 2.20 -4.70
CA THR A 231 15.14 1.92 -6.06
C THR A 231 13.63 2.02 -6.14
N ASP A 232 13.14 2.63 -7.20
CA ASP A 232 11.73 2.63 -7.51
C ASP A 232 11.39 1.31 -8.19
N ALA A 233 10.64 0.47 -7.51
CA ALA A 233 10.19 -0.81 -8.04
C ALA A 233 8.66 -0.84 -8.10
N PRO A 234 8.05 -1.21 -9.23
CA PRO A 234 6.61 -1.43 -9.27
C PRO A 234 6.25 -2.60 -8.34
N VAL A 235 5.13 -2.45 -7.64
CA VAL A 235 4.64 -3.46 -6.67
C VAL A 235 4.31 -4.77 -7.38
N THR A 236 3.79 -4.68 -8.60
CA THR A 236 3.42 -5.85 -9.41
C THR A 236 3.88 -5.65 -10.85
N LEU A 237 4.47 -6.70 -11.44
CA LEU A 237 4.81 -6.76 -12.85
C LEU A 237 4.06 -7.90 -13.50
N THR A 238 3.12 -7.58 -14.38
CA THR A 238 2.39 -8.57 -15.17
C THR A 238 3.08 -8.80 -16.50
N ARG A 239 3.27 -10.07 -16.86
CA ARG A 239 3.80 -10.50 -18.16
C ARG A 239 2.93 -11.59 -18.73
N VAL A 240 2.47 -11.39 -19.96
CA VAL A 240 1.76 -12.39 -20.74
C VAL A 240 2.59 -12.71 -21.98
N ASP A 241 2.86 -13.97 -22.23
CA ASP A 241 3.72 -14.45 -23.34
C ASP A 241 5.09 -13.74 -23.44
N GLY A 242 5.64 -13.34 -22.28
CA GLY A 242 6.93 -12.67 -22.22
C GLY A 242 6.89 -11.16 -22.48
N ILE A 243 5.71 -10.58 -22.70
CA ILE A 243 5.47 -9.14 -22.91
C ILE A 243 4.94 -8.53 -21.61
N TYR A 244 5.49 -7.39 -21.19
CA TYR A 244 4.99 -6.64 -20.03
C TYR A 244 3.66 -5.99 -20.37
N GLN A 245 2.76 -5.97 -19.37
CA GLN A 245 1.45 -5.29 -19.43
C GLN A 245 1.35 -4.25 -18.30
N ALA A 246 0.64 -3.17 -18.60
CA ALA A 246 0.37 -2.05 -17.66
C ALA A 246 -1.05 -1.54 -17.85
#